data_be82b35e2532aba5fc1243bd89c1c46e
#
_entry.id   be82b35e2532aba5fc1243bd89c1c46e
#
_cell.length_a   1.000
_cell.length_b   1.000
_cell.length_c   1.000
_cell.angle_alpha   90.00
_cell.angle_beta   90.00
_cell.angle_gamma   90.00
#
_symmetry.space_group_name_H-M   'P 1'
#
loop_
_entity.id
_entity.type
_entity.pdbx_description
1 polymer ?
#
loop_
_entity_poly.entity_id
_entity_poly.type
_entity_poly.pdbx_seq_one_letter_code
_entity_poly.pdbx_strand_id
1 'polypeptide(L)'
;MFVRIHSFKFQNEFAKDTIKQKLKLVGSEFFLQGLLTQCFVDIDRTSLYMINTWQSEQASTKVFDDFKGKIFYQMQDMGVKVSILGGKADILFKDPDLLEKYTVV
;
A
#
# COMPACT_ATOMS: atom_id res chain seq x y z
N MET A 1 1.08 -8.34 -13.94
CA MET A 1 1.07 -7.69 -12.62
C MET A 1 0.29 -6.39 -12.67
N PHE A 2 -0.26 -6.01 -11.56
CA PHE A 2 -1.03 -4.79 -11.41
C PHE A 2 -0.52 -3.99 -10.20
N VAL A 3 -0.33 -2.68 -10.37
CA VAL A 3 0.21 -1.83 -9.30
C VAL A 3 -0.85 -0.83 -8.86
N ARG A 4 -1.03 -0.68 -7.55
CA ARG A 4 -1.79 0.39 -6.91
C ARG A 4 -0.85 1.33 -6.21
N ILE A 5 -0.99 2.61 -6.48
CA ILE A 5 -0.22 3.66 -5.82
C ILE A 5 -1.18 4.48 -4.98
N HIS A 6 -1.02 4.39 -3.67
CA HIS A 6 -1.83 5.12 -2.70
C HIS A 6 -1.03 6.31 -2.19
N SER A 7 -1.61 7.48 -2.27
CA SER A 7 -1.03 8.72 -1.76
C SER A 7 -1.87 9.18 -0.57
N PHE A 8 -1.22 9.34 0.59
CA PHE A 8 -1.89 9.76 1.83
C PHE A 8 -1.34 11.08 2.30
N LYS A 9 -2.23 11.98 2.69
CA LYS A 9 -1.89 13.23 3.37
C LYS A 9 -2.59 13.25 4.72
N PHE A 10 -1.77 13.34 5.78
CA PHE A 10 -2.23 13.31 7.18
C PHE A 10 -2.22 14.72 7.77
N GLN A 11 -3.03 14.92 8.81
CA GLN A 11 -3.08 16.20 9.52
C GLN A 11 -1.86 16.44 10.41
N ASN A 12 -1.23 15.34 10.89
CA ASN A 12 -0.05 15.42 11.73
C ASN A 12 0.75 14.11 11.65
N GLU A 13 1.94 14.13 12.21
CA GLU A 13 2.87 13.00 12.20
C GLU A 13 2.32 11.79 12.98
N PHE A 14 1.64 12.04 14.09
CA PHE A 14 1.04 10.97 14.90
C PHE A 14 -0.01 10.19 14.09
N ALA A 15 -0.88 10.89 13.37
CA ALA A 15 -1.87 10.26 12.50
C ALA A 15 -1.20 9.42 11.41
N LYS A 16 -0.13 9.93 10.80
CA LYS A 16 0.64 9.21 9.81
C LYS A 16 1.22 7.91 10.37
N ASP A 17 1.89 7.99 11.52
CA ASP A 17 2.52 6.82 12.14
C ASP A 17 1.48 5.77 12.53
N THR A 18 0.35 6.18 13.09
CA THR A 18 -0.74 5.29 13.47
C THR A 18 -1.31 4.54 12.27
N ILE A 19 -1.63 5.24 11.19
CA ILE A 19 -2.20 4.62 9.99
C ILE A 19 -1.15 3.75 9.28
N LYS A 20 0.09 4.19 9.20
CA LYS A 20 1.17 3.39 8.59
C LYS A 20 1.33 2.04 9.29
N GLN A 21 1.33 2.01 10.62
CA GLN A 21 1.42 0.76 11.36
C GLN A 21 0.24 -0.17 11.09
N LYS A 22 -0.97 0.37 11.01
CA LYS A 22 -2.16 -0.41 10.65
C LYS A 22 -2.09 -0.97 9.25
N LEU A 23 -1.65 -0.17 8.28
CA LEU A 23 -1.50 -0.62 6.90
C LEU A 23 -0.49 -1.77 6.78
N LYS A 24 0.59 -1.73 7.56
CA LYS A 24 1.57 -2.82 7.61
C LYS A 24 0.96 -4.11 8.15
N LEU A 25 0.19 -4.02 9.23
CA LEU A 25 -0.47 -5.18 9.84
C LEU A 25 -1.50 -5.80 8.89
N VAL A 26 -2.37 -4.98 8.32
CA VAL A 26 -3.39 -5.43 7.38
C VAL A 26 -2.75 -5.96 6.10
N GLY A 27 -1.74 -5.28 5.59
CA GLY A 27 -1.03 -5.67 4.38
C GLY A 27 -0.39 -7.05 4.46
N SER A 28 0.07 -7.45 5.65
CA SER A 28 0.67 -8.78 5.83
C SER A 28 -0.30 -9.92 5.51
N GLU A 29 -1.60 -9.71 5.71
CA GLU A 29 -2.64 -10.70 5.38
C GLU A 29 -2.88 -10.79 3.87
N PHE A 30 -2.59 -9.73 3.11
CA PHE A 30 -2.87 -9.66 1.69
C PHE A 30 -1.91 -10.50 0.84
N PHE A 31 -0.73 -10.85 1.36
CA PHE A 31 0.21 -11.72 0.64
C PHE A 31 -0.38 -13.09 0.34
N LEU A 32 -1.33 -13.55 1.13
CA LEU A 32 -2.08 -14.78 0.85
C LEU A 32 -3.21 -14.58 -0.17
N GLN A 33 -3.48 -13.35 -0.57
CA GLN A 33 -4.60 -12.98 -1.43
C GLN A 33 -4.16 -12.31 -2.74
N GLY A 34 -2.90 -12.50 -3.11
CA GLY A 34 -2.37 -12.02 -4.39
C GLY A 34 -1.53 -10.77 -4.33
N LEU A 35 -1.27 -10.20 -3.16
CA LEU A 35 -0.29 -9.12 -3.01
C LEU A 35 1.12 -9.72 -3.15
N LEU A 36 1.93 -9.15 -4.03
CA LEU A 36 3.30 -9.59 -4.28
C LEU A 36 4.31 -8.77 -3.49
N THR A 37 4.17 -7.44 -3.51
CA THR A 37 5.05 -6.53 -2.77
C THR A 37 4.25 -5.39 -2.20
N GLN A 38 4.72 -4.86 -1.07
CA GLN A 38 4.22 -3.63 -0.49
C GLN A 38 5.41 -2.73 -0.14
N CYS A 39 5.39 -1.52 -0.65
CA CYS A 39 6.45 -0.54 -0.44
C CYS A 39 5.86 0.73 0.17
N PHE A 40 6.44 1.21 1.27
CA PHE A 40 6.11 2.49 1.84
C PHE A 40 7.20 3.50 1.54
N VAL A 41 6.81 4.69 1.10
CA VAL A 41 7.73 5.80 0.83
C VAL A 41 7.32 6.96 1.72
N ASP A 42 8.17 7.30 2.68
CA ASP A 42 7.98 8.48 3.54
C ASP A 42 8.42 9.73 2.77
N ILE A 43 7.45 10.53 2.34
CA ILE A 43 7.72 11.75 1.58
C ILE A 43 8.14 12.88 2.53
N ASP A 44 7.37 13.09 3.59
CA ASP A 44 7.63 14.04 4.64
C ASP A 44 6.88 13.62 5.92
N ARG A 45 6.83 14.48 6.94
CA ARG A 45 6.20 14.18 8.23
C ARG A 45 4.73 13.81 8.14
N THR A 46 4.03 14.31 7.11
CA THR A 46 2.58 14.15 6.98
C THR A 46 2.16 13.52 5.67
N SER A 47 3.09 13.10 4.84
CA SER A 47 2.81 12.50 3.52
C SER A 47 3.46 11.14 3.38
N LEU A 48 2.68 10.18 2.88
CA LEU A 48 3.10 8.79 2.73
C LEU A 48 2.60 8.26 1.39
N TYR A 49 3.46 7.54 0.68
CA TYR A 49 3.03 6.72 -0.45
C TYR A 49 3.11 5.26 -0.07
N MET A 50 2.11 4.50 -0.49
CA MET A 50 2.10 3.04 -0.40
C MET A 50 1.95 2.48 -1.80
N ILE A 51 2.93 1.70 -2.23
CA ILE A 51 2.94 1.12 -3.57
C ILE A 51 2.79 -0.39 -3.41
N ASN A 52 1.66 -0.91 -3.85
CA ASN A 52 1.34 -2.32 -3.78
C ASN A 52 1.38 -2.94 -5.18
N THR A 53 2.12 -4.02 -5.34
CA THR A 53 2.15 -4.81 -6.56
C THR A 53 1.34 -6.09 -6.35
N TRP A 54 0.39 -6.34 -7.25
CA TRP A 54 -0.56 -7.44 -7.18
C TRP A 54 -0.36 -8.39 -8.35
N GLN A 55 -0.74 -9.66 -8.16
CA GLN A 55 -0.77 -10.64 -9.25
C GLN A 55 -1.70 -10.22 -10.38
N SER A 56 -2.84 -9.60 -10.04
CA SER A 56 -3.85 -9.18 -11.00
C SER A 56 -4.66 -8.00 -10.46
N GLU A 57 -5.34 -7.30 -11.35
CA GLU A 57 -6.30 -6.26 -10.99
C GLU A 57 -7.45 -6.84 -10.17
N GLN A 58 -7.94 -8.03 -10.54
CA GLN A 58 -9.03 -8.68 -9.81
C GLN A 58 -8.67 -8.96 -8.36
N ALA A 59 -7.46 -9.45 -8.09
CA ALA A 59 -7.01 -9.69 -6.72
C ALA A 59 -6.99 -8.39 -5.90
N SER A 60 -6.46 -7.30 -6.47
CA SER A 60 -6.44 -5.99 -5.85
C SER A 60 -7.85 -5.47 -5.54
N THR A 61 -8.75 -5.56 -6.50
CA THR A 61 -10.13 -5.08 -6.37
C THR A 61 -10.89 -5.87 -5.29
N LYS A 62 -10.74 -7.19 -5.28
CA LYS A 62 -11.38 -8.04 -4.29
C LYS A 62 -10.95 -7.69 -2.87
N VAL A 63 -9.64 -7.54 -2.66
CA VAL A 63 -9.11 -7.17 -1.34
C VAL A 63 -9.60 -5.78 -0.93
N PHE A 64 -9.57 -4.81 -1.84
CA PHE A 64 -10.07 -3.47 -1.55
C PHE A 64 -11.54 -3.50 -1.13
N ASP A 65 -12.39 -4.23 -1.86
CA ASP A 65 -13.82 -4.32 -1.55
C ASP A 65 -14.08 -4.99 -0.19
N ASP A 66 -13.28 -6.02 0.14
CA ASP A 66 -13.43 -6.76 1.40
C ASP A 66 -12.98 -5.93 2.62
N PHE A 67 -11.98 -5.05 2.46
CA PHE A 67 -11.32 -4.37 3.57
C PHE A 67 -11.56 -2.86 3.65
N LYS A 68 -12.15 -2.23 2.62
CA LYS A 68 -12.34 -0.78 2.59
C LYS A 68 -13.10 -0.24 3.80
N GLY A 69 -14.07 -1.00 4.33
CA GLY A 69 -14.86 -0.60 5.49
C GLY A 69 -14.09 -0.64 6.81
N LYS A 70 -12.95 -1.33 6.89
CA LYS A 70 -12.20 -1.50 8.15
C LYS A 70 -11.21 -0.37 8.41
N ILE A 71 -10.54 0.12 7.38
CA ILE A 71 -9.52 1.17 7.50
C ILE A 71 -10.01 2.50 6.95
N PHE A 72 -10.80 2.46 5.89
CA PHE A 72 -11.21 3.66 5.16
C PHE A 72 -12.00 4.64 6.05
N TYR A 73 -12.96 4.14 6.83
CA TYR A 73 -13.73 4.98 7.74
C TYR A 73 -12.86 5.60 8.83
N GLN A 74 -11.92 4.84 9.36
CA GLN A 74 -10.97 5.37 10.35
C GLN A 74 -10.10 6.48 9.75
N MET A 75 -9.63 6.32 8.52
CA MET A 75 -8.86 7.36 7.84
C MET A 75 -9.71 8.62 7.63
N GLN A 76 -10.97 8.48 7.25
CA GLN A 76 -11.88 9.62 7.13
C GLN A 76 -12.06 10.35 8.45
N ASP A 77 -12.27 9.62 9.55
CA ASP A 77 -12.42 10.20 10.89
C ASP A 77 -11.16 10.96 11.33
N MET A 78 -9.98 10.52 10.89
CA MET A 78 -8.71 11.18 11.17
C MET A 78 -8.36 12.29 10.17
N GLY A 79 -9.28 12.60 9.24
CA GLY A 79 -9.06 13.67 8.25
C GLY A 79 -7.97 13.37 7.23
N VAL A 80 -7.73 12.09 6.94
CA VAL A 80 -6.72 11.68 5.96
C VAL A 80 -7.25 11.88 4.54
N LYS A 81 -6.45 12.54 3.70
CA LYS A 81 -6.74 12.65 2.27
C LYS A 81 -6.04 11.54 1.53
N VAL A 82 -6.80 10.78 0.73
CA VAL A 82 -6.29 9.61 0.00
C VAL A 82 -6.51 9.79 -1.49
N SER A 83 -5.49 9.51 -2.28
CA SER A 83 -5.58 9.40 -3.73
C SER A 83 -5.01 8.05 -4.16
N ILE A 84 -5.70 7.37 -5.09
CA ILE A 84 -5.31 6.03 -5.53
C ILE A 84 -5.22 6.02 -7.05
N LEU A 85 -4.06 5.58 -7.55
CA LEU A 85 -3.82 5.30 -8.96
C LEU A 85 -3.61 3.79 -9.13
N GLY A 86 -3.96 3.27 -10.30
CA GLY A 86 -3.73 1.87 -10.63
C GLY A 86 -3.40 1.68 -12.09
N GLY A 87 -2.60 0.67 -12.38
CA GLY A 87 -2.21 0.35 -13.74
C GLY A 87 -1.49 -0.98 -13.84
N LYS A 88 -1.43 -1.49 -15.08
CA LYS A 88 -0.64 -2.69 -15.38
C LYS A 88 0.83 -2.35 -15.27
N ALA A 89 1.61 -3.29 -14.74
CA ALA A 89 3.05 -3.15 -14.58
C ALA A 89 3.78 -4.21 -15.39
N ASP A 90 4.82 -3.76 -16.10
CA ASP A 90 5.76 -4.63 -16.79
C ASP A 90 7.13 -4.52 -16.13
N ILE A 91 7.78 -5.66 -15.95
CA ILE A 91 9.16 -5.68 -15.47
C ILE A 91 10.08 -5.78 -16.68
N LEU A 92 10.73 -4.66 -17.03
CA LEU A 92 11.69 -4.62 -18.13
C LEU A 92 13.10 -5.05 -17.71
N PHE A 93 13.47 -4.75 -16.47
CA PHE A 93 14.78 -5.10 -15.90
C PHE A 93 14.59 -5.80 -14.58
N LYS A 94 15.36 -6.86 -14.39
CA LYS A 94 15.34 -7.64 -13.17
C LYS A 94 16.77 -8.01 -12.79
N ASP A 95 17.23 -7.48 -11.66
CA ASP A 95 18.45 -7.96 -11.01
C ASP A 95 18.04 -9.15 -10.13
N PRO A 96 18.58 -10.37 -10.38
CA PRO A 96 18.24 -11.53 -9.57
C PRO A 96 18.53 -11.37 -8.08
N ASP A 97 19.53 -10.58 -7.73
CA ASP A 97 19.95 -10.36 -6.34
C ASP A 97 19.17 -9.24 -5.65
N LEU A 98 18.42 -8.42 -6.39
CA LEU A 98 17.76 -7.24 -5.85
C LEU A 98 16.75 -7.59 -4.76
N LEU A 99 15.95 -8.62 -5.00
CA LEU A 99 14.93 -9.05 -4.04
C LEU A 99 15.56 -9.63 -2.77
N GLU A 100 16.69 -10.35 -2.89
CA GLU A 100 17.41 -10.88 -1.74
C GLU A 100 18.03 -9.78 -0.90
N LYS A 101 18.62 -8.75 -1.55
CA LYS A 101 19.28 -7.63 -0.86
C LYS A 101 18.30 -6.69 -0.19
N TYR A 102 17.13 -6.49 -0.77
CA TYR A 102 16.17 -5.47 -0.35
C TYR A 102 14.82 -6.03 0.06
N THR A 103 14.74 -7.33 0.31
CA THR A 103 13.53 -7.91 0.89
C THR A 103 13.37 -7.37 2.30
N VAL A 104 12.40 -6.51 2.48
CA VAL A 104 12.01 -5.98 3.79
C VAL A 104 10.81 -6.78 4.27
N VAL A 105 11.00 -7.42 5.36
CA VAL A 105 9.95 -8.18 6.00
C VAL A 105 9.30 -7.33 7.07
#